data_a400b9d6487f7a89327e6b384c76fee5
#
_entry.id   a400b9d6487f7a89327e6b384c76fee5
#
_cell.length_a   1.000
_cell.length_b   1.000
_cell.length_c   1.000
_cell.angle_alpha   90.00
_cell.angle_beta   90.00
_cell.angle_gamma   90.00
#
_symmetry.space_group_name_H-M   'P 1'
#
loop_
_entity.id
_entity.type
_entity.pdbx_description
1 polymer ?
#
loop_
_entity_poly.entity_id
_entity_poly.type
_entity_poly.pdbx_seq_one_letter_code
_entity_poly.pdbx_strand_id
1 'polypeptide(L)'
;MAERYNDDWRGWPVRPHDEQHPVRGSFLDPRPDRQVGAIYHNGVDIAVRDDRPEPGAPARRTHRVYAIERGRVEAASRPGIRGLVDIGHFRYEHVDARVRVGESVDAGEMVGWTCEGTWHVHLGERAVGDDGVRRWVNALRPGGKVHPYVDRAKPEVEEIRYYTPAAPAWGRRIGHVVRLPQAGRRLDKRRLAGIVDVRVRADDPQSFLGWFRDLPWLAAPHHPFRLAVTVVHLGTGEIVDRHEVFRSDRYLRLPAGQHYAPGTDQNMPANGCLRHHRTARCPGIYWFRVFPEPYWDTRRLANGRYRLRVRVWDAAGNTAKRDSDVTIRN
;
A
#
# COMPACT_ATOMS: atom_id res chain seq x y z
N MET A 1 -27.66 -34.53 0.83
CA MET A 1 -26.73 -34.23 1.94
C MET A 1 -26.16 -32.85 1.66
N ALA A 2 -26.52 -31.84 2.47
CA ALA A 2 -25.97 -30.51 2.33
C ALA A 2 -24.51 -30.57 2.82
N GLU A 3 -23.56 -30.42 1.93
CA GLU A 3 -22.17 -30.27 2.29
C GLU A 3 -22.04 -29.01 3.18
N ARG A 4 -21.48 -29.23 4.38
CA ARG A 4 -21.16 -28.13 5.29
C ARG A 4 -19.99 -27.38 4.69
N TYR A 5 -20.27 -26.24 4.10
CA TYR A 5 -19.25 -25.33 3.60
C TYR A 5 -18.46 -24.75 4.78
N ASN A 6 -17.14 -24.84 4.67
CA ASN A 6 -16.26 -24.26 5.66
C ASN A 6 -16.12 -22.76 5.39
N ASP A 7 -17.06 -21.95 5.89
CA ASP A 7 -16.99 -20.48 5.82
C ASP A 7 -15.82 -19.89 6.61
N ASP A 8 -15.13 -20.71 7.40
CA ASP A 8 -14.04 -20.31 8.29
C ASP A 8 -12.64 -20.44 7.66
N TRP A 9 -12.56 -20.81 6.37
CA TRP A 9 -11.25 -20.88 5.73
C TRP A 9 -10.61 -19.50 5.71
N ARG A 10 -9.42 -19.42 6.28
CA ARG A 10 -8.58 -18.23 6.29
C ARG A 10 -7.20 -18.65 5.85
N GLY A 11 -6.63 -17.92 4.90
CA GLY A 11 -5.33 -18.28 4.37
C GLY A 11 -4.87 -17.36 3.25
N TRP A 12 -3.66 -17.61 2.81
CA TRP A 12 -3.09 -16.92 1.67
C TRP A 12 -3.48 -17.62 0.37
N PRO A 13 -3.68 -16.87 -0.74
CA PRO A 13 -4.13 -17.44 -2.01
C PRO A 13 -3.06 -18.27 -2.72
N VAL A 14 -1.88 -18.36 -2.15
CA VAL A 14 -0.73 -19.13 -2.65
C VAL A 14 -0.13 -19.95 -1.52
N ARG A 15 0.57 -21.05 -1.84
CA ARG A 15 1.19 -21.92 -0.84
C ARG A 15 2.51 -21.35 -0.29
N PRO A 16 2.82 -21.62 0.99
CA PRO A 16 1.97 -22.23 2.02
C PRO A 16 0.82 -21.30 2.43
N HIS A 17 -0.37 -21.85 2.68
CA HIS A 17 -1.57 -21.05 2.99
C HIS A 17 -1.59 -20.50 4.40
N ASP A 18 -0.93 -21.22 5.30
CA ASP A 18 -0.87 -20.97 6.74
C ASP A 18 0.37 -20.17 7.17
N GLU A 19 1.16 -19.70 6.21
CA GLU A 19 2.31 -18.82 6.44
C GLU A 19 2.13 -17.48 5.74
N GLN A 20 2.61 -16.43 6.36
CA GLN A 20 2.59 -15.08 5.79
C GLN A 20 3.51 -14.98 4.56
N HIS A 21 2.99 -14.40 3.51
CA HIS A 21 3.75 -14.07 2.30
C HIS A 21 4.21 -12.61 2.31
N PRO A 22 5.36 -12.29 1.71
CA PRO A 22 5.74 -10.92 1.49
C PRO A 22 4.76 -10.22 0.56
N VAL A 23 4.52 -8.97 0.83
CA VAL A 23 3.73 -8.08 0.00
C VAL A 23 4.67 -7.19 -0.79
N ARG A 24 4.61 -7.21 -2.11
CA ARG A 24 5.44 -6.40 -3.01
C ARG A 24 4.88 -5.02 -3.28
N GLY A 25 3.58 -4.90 -3.21
CA GLY A 25 2.86 -3.66 -3.43
C GLY A 25 1.66 -3.59 -2.51
N SER A 26 1.60 -2.53 -1.71
CA SER A 26 0.52 -2.33 -0.76
C SER A 26 -0.74 -1.82 -1.42
N PHE A 27 -1.86 -2.04 -0.76
CA PHE A 27 -3.11 -1.36 -1.08
C PHE A 27 -2.93 0.16 -0.91
N LEU A 28 -3.38 0.95 -1.88
CA LEU A 28 -3.19 2.39 -2.03
C LEU A 28 -1.78 2.86 -2.40
N ASP A 29 -0.85 1.98 -2.70
CA ASP A 29 0.39 2.43 -3.35
C ASP A 29 0.08 3.31 -4.57
N PRO A 30 0.86 4.37 -4.85
CA PRO A 30 0.65 5.16 -6.05
C PRO A 30 0.99 4.35 -7.30
N ARG A 31 0.06 4.31 -8.25
CA ARG A 31 0.25 3.70 -9.57
C ARG A 31 0.16 4.74 -10.67
N PRO A 32 1.00 4.66 -11.73
CA PRO A 32 0.96 5.64 -12.80
C PRO A 32 -0.36 5.57 -13.56
N ASP A 33 -0.94 6.73 -13.80
CA ASP A 33 -2.13 6.90 -14.64
C ASP A 33 -1.90 7.99 -15.70
N ARG A 34 -2.44 7.79 -16.90
CA ARG A 34 -2.21 8.70 -18.03
C ARG A 34 -3.02 9.99 -17.94
N GLN A 35 -4.16 9.97 -17.27
CA GLN A 35 -5.08 11.10 -17.20
C GLN A 35 -4.82 11.97 -15.98
N VAL A 36 -4.62 11.32 -14.79
CA VAL A 36 -4.51 12.03 -13.51
C VAL A 36 -3.12 11.93 -12.88
N GLY A 37 -2.14 11.37 -13.63
CA GLY A 37 -0.75 11.21 -13.19
C GLY A 37 -0.53 10.01 -12.28
N ALA A 38 -1.33 9.80 -11.27
CA ALA A 38 -1.29 8.62 -10.43
C ALA A 38 -2.65 8.32 -9.79
N ILE A 39 -3.00 7.04 -9.77
CA ILE A 39 -4.11 6.46 -9.03
C ILE A 39 -3.59 5.64 -7.86
N TYR A 40 -4.49 5.16 -7.04
CA TYR A 40 -4.14 4.22 -5.97
C TYR A 40 -4.21 2.77 -6.46
N HIS A 41 -3.33 1.95 -5.92
CA HIS A 41 -3.38 0.50 -6.07
C HIS A 41 -4.62 -0.06 -5.36
N ASN A 42 -5.41 -0.85 -6.07
CA ASN A 42 -6.70 -1.35 -5.59
C ASN A 42 -6.64 -2.76 -4.99
N GLY A 43 -5.46 -3.27 -4.72
CA GLY A 43 -5.23 -4.59 -4.11
C GLY A 43 -3.86 -4.66 -3.44
N VAL A 44 -3.45 -5.86 -3.09
CA VAL A 44 -2.12 -6.17 -2.57
C VAL A 44 -1.43 -7.14 -3.50
N ASP A 45 -0.15 -6.89 -3.79
CA ASP A 45 0.68 -7.75 -4.63
C ASP A 45 1.39 -8.78 -3.75
N ILE A 46 0.83 -9.97 -3.63
CA ILE A 46 1.33 -11.05 -2.78
C ILE A 46 2.43 -11.79 -3.53
N ALA A 47 3.65 -11.77 -3.01
CA ALA A 47 4.78 -12.42 -3.63
C ALA A 47 4.63 -13.94 -3.61
N VAL A 48 4.97 -14.58 -4.72
CA VAL A 48 5.23 -16.01 -4.77
C VAL A 48 6.70 -16.27 -4.46
N ARG A 49 7.00 -17.49 -3.97
CA ARG A 49 8.30 -17.82 -3.39
C ARG A 49 9.48 -17.60 -4.32
N ASP A 50 9.34 -18.02 -5.57
CA ASP A 50 10.36 -17.87 -6.62
C ASP A 50 9.69 -18.05 -8.00
N ASP A 51 10.47 -17.96 -9.08
CA ASP A 51 9.97 -18.24 -10.43
C ASP A 51 10.04 -19.71 -10.81
N ARG A 52 10.41 -20.60 -9.89
CA ARG A 52 10.47 -22.02 -10.20
C ARG A 52 9.06 -22.57 -10.28
N PRO A 53 8.72 -23.22 -11.40
CA PRO A 53 7.41 -23.82 -11.52
C PRO A 53 7.18 -24.89 -10.46
N GLU A 54 6.02 -24.86 -9.82
CA GLU A 54 5.58 -25.98 -8.98
C GLU A 54 5.43 -27.26 -9.82
N PRO A 55 5.58 -28.44 -9.21
CA PRO A 55 5.36 -29.70 -9.91
C PRO A 55 3.99 -29.74 -10.62
N GLY A 56 4.00 -30.07 -11.90
CA GLY A 56 2.81 -30.12 -12.74
C GLY A 56 2.33 -28.76 -13.27
N ALA A 57 3.10 -27.70 -13.10
CA ALA A 57 2.79 -26.41 -13.73
C ALA A 57 2.87 -26.52 -15.25
N PRO A 58 1.89 -25.99 -15.99
CA PRO A 58 1.95 -25.90 -17.44
C PRO A 58 3.08 -24.97 -17.89
N ALA A 59 3.48 -25.06 -19.15
CA ALA A 59 4.49 -24.17 -19.72
C ALA A 59 4.17 -22.69 -19.45
N ARG A 60 5.17 -21.93 -19.00
CA ARG A 60 5.06 -20.51 -18.68
C ARG A 60 4.11 -20.19 -17.53
N ARG A 61 3.90 -21.12 -16.61
CA ARG A 61 3.13 -20.99 -15.37
C ARG A 61 4.01 -21.40 -14.20
N THR A 62 3.76 -20.82 -13.03
CA THR A 62 4.66 -21.05 -11.89
C THR A 62 3.95 -21.59 -10.66
N HIS A 63 3.06 -20.86 -10.05
CA HIS A 63 2.45 -21.22 -8.76
C HIS A 63 0.94 -21.36 -8.88
N ARG A 64 0.38 -22.32 -8.15
CA ARG A 64 -1.07 -22.47 -8.03
C ARG A 64 -1.65 -21.33 -7.21
N VAL A 65 -2.82 -20.87 -7.64
CA VAL A 65 -3.61 -19.85 -6.95
C VAL A 65 -4.92 -20.47 -6.50
N TYR A 66 -5.31 -20.14 -5.28
CA TYR A 66 -6.44 -20.77 -4.59
C TYR A 66 -7.46 -19.71 -4.14
N ALA A 67 -8.74 -20.09 -4.11
CA ALA A 67 -9.81 -19.23 -3.65
C ALA A 67 -9.70 -18.98 -2.13
N ILE A 68 -9.80 -17.72 -1.70
CA ILE A 68 -9.81 -17.34 -0.29
C ILE A 68 -11.20 -17.58 0.33
N GLU A 69 -12.23 -17.51 -0.48
CA GLU A 69 -13.58 -17.78 -0.05
C GLU A 69 -14.33 -18.62 -1.08
N ARG A 70 -15.38 -19.27 -0.63
CA ARG A 70 -16.35 -19.90 -1.49
C ARG A 70 -17.12 -18.87 -2.29
N GLY A 71 -17.39 -19.15 -3.53
CA GLY A 71 -18.22 -18.27 -4.34
C GLY A 71 -18.46 -18.79 -5.75
N ARG A 72 -19.24 -18.04 -6.50
CA ARG A 72 -19.43 -18.25 -7.92
C ARG A 72 -18.39 -17.43 -8.69
N VAL A 73 -17.82 -18.00 -9.71
CA VAL A 73 -16.91 -17.30 -10.61
C VAL A 73 -17.69 -16.26 -11.43
N GLU A 74 -17.46 -14.99 -11.14
CA GLU A 74 -18.12 -13.86 -11.83
C GLU A 74 -17.39 -13.47 -13.11
N ALA A 75 -16.05 -13.60 -13.13
CA ALA A 75 -15.21 -13.38 -14.29
C ALA A 75 -14.01 -14.31 -14.28
N ALA A 76 -13.61 -14.78 -15.46
CA ALA A 76 -12.42 -15.57 -15.64
C ALA A 76 -11.82 -15.27 -17.00
N SER A 77 -10.54 -14.97 -17.07
CA SER A 77 -9.82 -14.78 -18.31
C SER A 77 -8.55 -15.63 -18.37
N ARG A 78 -8.26 -16.10 -19.57
CA ARG A 78 -6.97 -16.68 -19.97
C ARG A 78 -6.33 -15.61 -20.84
N PRO A 79 -5.21 -15.46 -21.11
CA PRO A 79 -3.86 -15.77 -20.76
C PRO A 79 -3.03 -14.56 -20.32
N GLY A 80 -1.91 -14.82 -19.67
CA GLY A 80 -0.82 -13.87 -19.48
C GLY A 80 -1.01 -12.91 -18.30
N ILE A 81 -0.16 -11.90 -18.27
CA ILE A 81 -0.08 -10.89 -17.20
C ILE A 81 -1.40 -10.13 -16.92
N ARG A 82 -2.37 -10.20 -17.84
CA ARG A 82 -3.70 -9.62 -17.71
C ARG A 82 -4.78 -10.64 -17.35
N GLY A 83 -4.40 -11.89 -17.07
CA GLY A 83 -5.33 -12.91 -16.64
C GLY A 83 -5.94 -12.54 -15.28
N LEU A 84 -7.22 -12.83 -15.10
CA LEU A 84 -7.93 -12.56 -13.85
C LEU A 84 -8.98 -13.63 -13.56
N VAL A 85 -9.31 -13.76 -12.28
CA VAL A 85 -10.45 -14.52 -11.75
C VAL A 85 -11.16 -13.67 -10.71
N ASP A 86 -12.47 -13.48 -10.83
CA ASP A 86 -13.34 -12.86 -9.83
C ASP A 86 -14.22 -13.91 -9.17
N ILE A 87 -14.16 -14.01 -7.84
CA ILE A 87 -14.98 -14.92 -7.04
C ILE A 87 -15.48 -14.16 -5.80
N GLY A 88 -16.78 -14.01 -5.66
CA GLY A 88 -17.38 -13.36 -4.49
C GLY A 88 -16.79 -11.95 -4.25
N HIS A 89 -16.09 -11.79 -3.13
CA HIS A 89 -15.47 -10.51 -2.78
C HIS A 89 -14.08 -10.31 -3.39
N PHE A 90 -13.43 -11.37 -3.89
CA PHE A 90 -12.04 -11.33 -4.30
C PHE A 90 -11.84 -11.32 -5.80
N ARG A 91 -10.84 -10.54 -6.21
CA ARG A 91 -10.25 -10.53 -7.55
C ARG A 91 -8.79 -10.97 -7.46
N TYR A 92 -8.45 -11.95 -8.29
CA TYR A 92 -7.10 -12.47 -8.45
C TYR A 92 -6.62 -12.06 -9.83
N GLU A 93 -5.61 -11.18 -9.93
CA GLU A 93 -5.03 -10.78 -11.21
C GLU A 93 -3.63 -11.41 -11.40
N HIS A 94 -3.16 -11.43 -12.63
CA HIS A 94 -1.97 -12.15 -13.09
C HIS A 94 -2.13 -13.66 -13.01
N VAL A 95 -3.37 -14.14 -13.10
CA VAL A 95 -3.75 -15.55 -12.96
C VAL A 95 -4.31 -16.07 -14.27
N ASP A 96 -3.73 -17.18 -14.77
CA ASP A 96 -4.29 -17.96 -15.85
C ASP A 96 -5.39 -18.86 -15.30
N ALA A 97 -6.63 -18.48 -15.55
CA ALA A 97 -7.81 -19.14 -14.97
C ALA A 97 -7.92 -20.62 -15.37
N ARG A 98 -8.25 -21.47 -14.40
CA ARG A 98 -8.60 -22.89 -14.60
C ARG A 98 -10.10 -23.14 -14.39
N VAL A 99 -10.79 -22.16 -13.87
CA VAL A 99 -12.23 -22.16 -13.64
C VAL A 99 -12.95 -21.38 -14.73
N ARG A 100 -14.26 -21.58 -14.85
CA ARG A 100 -15.11 -20.92 -15.85
C ARG A 100 -16.14 -20.00 -15.18
N VAL A 101 -16.53 -18.97 -15.89
CA VAL A 101 -17.62 -18.09 -15.44
C VAL A 101 -18.87 -18.92 -15.18
N GLY A 102 -19.48 -18.70 -14.03
CA GLY A 102 -20.65 -19.43 -13.56
C GLY A 102 -20.35 -20.68 -12.73
N GLU A 103 -19.12 -21.15 -12.71
CA GLU A 103 -18.68 -22.27 -11.86
C GLU A 103 -18.72 -21.88 -10.39
N SER A 104 -19.08 -22.81 -9.50
CA SER A 104 -18.98 -22.65 -8.06
C SER A 104 -17.66 -23.26 -7.61
N VAL A 105 -16.94 -22.53 -6.76
CA VAL A 105 -15.67 -22.96 -6.17
C VAL A 105 -15.76 -22.89 -4.66
N ASP A 106 -15.08 -23.81 -3.98
CA ASP A 106 -14.93 -23.80 -2.54
C ASP A 106 -13.71 -22.99 -2.08
N ALA A 107 -13.72 -22.52 -0.83
CA ALA A 107 -12.53 -21.93 -0.24
C ALA A 107 -11.40 -22.95 -0.19
N GLY A 108 -10.18 -22.53 -0.59
CA GLY A 108 -9.03 -23.41 -0.74
C GLY A 108 -9.00 -24.21 -2.04
N GLU A 109 -9.99 -24.07 -2.92
CA GLU A 109 -9.97 -24.70 -4.24
C GLU A 109 -9.04 -23.95 -5.21
N MET A 110 -8.35 -24.71 -6.07
CA MET A 110 -7.44 -24.15 -7.05
C MET A 110 -8.20 -23.46 -8.19
N VAL A 111 -7.94 -22.16 -8.38
CA VAL A 111 -8.62 -21.34 -9.41
C VAL A 111 -7.76 -21.03 -10.62
N GLY A 112 -6.45 -21.22 -10.52
CA GLY A 112 -5.55 -20.92 -11.65
C GLY A 112 -4.08 -21.03 -11.31
N TRP A 113 -3.26 -20.46 -12.17
CA TRP A 113 -1.80 -20.42 -12.07
C TRP A 113 -1.29 -18.99 -12.23
N THR A 114 -0.26 -18.61 -11.48
CA THR A 114 0.48 -17.38 -11.79
C THR A 114 1.23 -17.53 -13.10
N CYS A 115 1.40 -16.42 -13.81
CA CYS A 115 2.16 -16.38 -15.05
C CYS A 115 3.65 -16.17 -14.79
N GLU A 116 4.49 -16.81 -15.61
CA GLU A 116 5.94 -16.60 -15.60
C GLU A 116 6.27 -15.10 -15.67
N GLY A 117 7.20 -14.63 -14.84
CA GLY A 117 7.66 -13.26 -14.81
C GLY A 117 6.75 -12.29 -14.07
N THR A 118 5.62 -12.73 -13.50
CA THR A 118 4.77 -11.86 -12.66
C THR A 118 5.24 -11.80 -11.22
N TRP A 119 5.75 -12.90 -10.67
CA TRP A 119 6.31 -13.01 -9.31
C TRP A 119 5.34 -12.71 -8.17
N HIS A 120 4.05 -12.57 -8.47
CA HIS A 120 3.02 -12.26 -7.49
C HIS A 120 1.62 -12.56 -7.99
N VAL A 121 0.70 -12.66 -7.06
CA VAL A 121 -0.73 -12.54 -7.30
C VAL A 121 -1.16 -11.16 -6.84
N HIS A 122 -1.79 -10.37 -7.72
CA HIS A 122 -2.51 -9.18 -7.29
C HIS A 122 -3.85 -9.61 -6.72
N LEU A 123 -4.06 -9.36 -5.44
CA LEU A 123 -5.29 -9.69 -4.73
C LEU A 123 -6.06 -8.42 -4.39
N GLY A 124 -7.20 -8.23 -5.04
CA GLY A 124 -8.17 -7.19 -4.68
C GLY A 124 -9.31 -7.76 -3.87
N GLU A 125 -9.71 -7.10 -2.79
CA GLU A 125 -10.92 -7.42 -2.04
C GLU A 125 -11.94 -6.29 -2.19
N ARG A 126 -13.21 -6.65 -2.36
CA ARG A 126 -14.33 -5.71 -2.46
C ARG A 126 -15.31 -5.96 -1.31
N ALA A 127 -15.63 -4.94 -0.56
CA ALA A 127 -16.64 -4.99 0.49
C ALA A 127 -17.80 -4.04 0.16
N VAL A 128 -19.00 -4.38 0.62
CA VAL A 128 -20.18 -3.52 0.55
C VAL A 128 -20.17 -2.61 1.77
N GLY A 129 -20.18 -1.31 1.56
CA GLY A 129 -20.31 -0.34 2.65
C GLY A 129 -21.75 -0.22 3.16
N ASP A 130 -21.94 0.53 4.24
CA ASP A 130 -23.26 0.79 4.85
C ASP A 130 -24.24 1.46 3.86
N ASP A 131 -23.70 2.13 2.84
CA ASP A 131 -24.46 2.76 1.75
C ASP A 131 -24.81 1.78 0.59
N GLY A 132 -24.55 0.49 0.76
CA GLY A 132 -24.78 -0.54 -0.24
C GLY A 132 -23.80 -0.53 -1.42
N VAL A 133 -22.81 0.36 -1.43
CA VAL A 133 -21.85 0.47 -2.54
C VAL A 133 -20.66 -0.45 -2.34
N ARG A 134 -20.38 -1.27 -3.35
CA ARG A 134 -19.22 -2.17 -3.38
C ARG A 134 -17.94 -1.38 -3.66
N ARG A 135 -16.95 -1.46 -2.78
CA ARG A 135 -15.67 -0.75 -2.87
C ARG A 135 -14.50 -1.67 -2.62
N TRP A 136 -13.37 -1.32 -3.23
CA TRP A 136 -12.09 -1.96 -2.90
C TRP A 136 -11.69 -1.63 -1.46
N VAL A 137 -11.25 -2.65 -0.74
CA VAL A 137 -10.74 -2.57 0.63
C VAL A 137 -9.40 -3.29 0.71
N ASN A 138 -8.62 -2.93 1.72
CA ASN A 138 -7.32 -3.59 1.95
C ASN A 138 -7.55 -5.02 2.46
N ALA A 139 -7.09 -6.01 1.71
CA ALA A 139 -7.22 -7.41 2.07
C ALA A 139 -6.47 -7.79 3.36
N LEU A 140 -5.45 -6.99 3.73
CA LEU A 140 -4.65 -7.16 4.96
C LEU A 140 -5.14 -6.31 6.13
N ARG A 141 -6.30 -5.63 6.01
CA ARG A 141 -6.85 -4.85 7.12
C ARG A 141 -7.17 -5.73 8.33
N PRO A 142 -7.19 -5.15 9.55
CA PRO A 142 -7.68 -5.88 10.72
C PRO A 142 -9.06 -6.49 10.47
N GLY A 143 -9.22 -7.78 10.76
CA GLY A 143 -10.45 -8.54 10.52
C GLY A 143 -10.67 -9.01 9.07
N GLY A 144 -9.72 -8.78 8.16
CA GLY A 144 -9.74 -9.35 6.80
C GLY A 144 -9.62 -10.88 6.79
N LYS A 145 -9.75 -11.51 5.61
CA LYS A 145 -9.71 -12.98 5.47
C LYS A 145 -8.30 -13.53 5.20
N VAL A 146 -7.34 -12.69 4.83
CA VAL A 146 -5.96 -13.11 4.55
C VAL A 146 -5.20 -13.28 5.85
N HIS A 147 -5.00 -14.52 6.28
CA HIS A 147 -4.35 -14.87 7.55
C HIS A 147 -3.41 -16.09 7.38
N PRO A 148 -2.39 -16.25 8.25
CA PRO A 148 -1.98 -15.28 9.26
C PRO A 148 -1.35 -14.02 8.66
N TYR A 149 -1.58 -12.89 9.28
CA TYR A 149 -0.80 -11.67 9.04
C TYR A 149 -0.23 -11.21 10.38
N VAL A 150 1.05 -11.49 10.58
CA VAL A 150 1.78 -11.19 11.82
C VAL A 150 2.97 -10.32 11.47
N ASP A 151 2.83 -9.02 11.64
CA ASP A 151 3.93 -8.08 11.51
C ASP A 151 4.43 -7.65 12.89
N ARG A 152 5.73 -7.84 13.14
CA ARG A 152 6.41 -7.43 14.38
C ARG A 152 7.35 -6.26 14.16
N ALA A 153 7.61 -5.90 12.90
CA ALA A 153 8.34 -4.69 12.58
C ALA A 153 7.44 -3.49 12.92
N LYS A 154 8.03 -2.43 13.43
CA LYS A 154 7.27 -1.20 13.68
C LYS A 154 7.39 -0.30 12.47
N PRO A 155 6.31 0.39 12.09
CA PRO A 155 6.42 1.46 11.12
C PRO A 155 7.34 2.57 11.66
N GLU A 156 7.91 3.34 10.77
CA GLU A 156 8.84 4.40 11.14
C GLU A 156 8.38 5.74 10.58
N VAL A 157 8.57 6.81 11.35
CA VAL A 157 8.52 8.19 10.87
C VAL A 157 9.96 8.69 10.76
N GLU A 158 10.51 8.64 9.56
CA GLU A 158 11.92 8.94 9.37
C GLU A 158 12.21 10.44 9.43
N GLU A 159 11.33 11.26 8.84
CA GLU A 159 11.61 12.67 8.69
C GLU A 159 10.34 13.53 8.54
N ILE A 160 10.41 14.77 9.04
CA ILE A 160 9.39 15.81 8.84
C ILE A 160 10.09 17.02 8.23
N ARG A 161 9.61 17.48 7.07
CA ARG A 161 10.18 18.63 6.33
C ARG A 161 9.10 19.63 5.97
N TYR A 162 9.53 20.87 5.76
CA TYR A 162 8.70 22.01 5.47
C TYR A 162 9.16 22.66 4.16
N TYR A 163 8.20 22.95 3.27
CA TYR A 163 8.47 23.50 1.96
C TYR A 163 7.49 24.63 1.62
N THR A 164 7.86 25.47 0.66
CA THR A 164 6.87 26.31 0.00
C THR A 164 5.93 25.42 -0.80
N PRO A 165 4.62 25.79 -0.91
CA PRO A 165 3.71 25.08 -1.80
C PRO A 165 4.28 24.95 -3.21
N ALA A 166 4.13 23.79 -3.80
CA ALA A 166 4.48 23.53 -5.17
C ALA A 166 3.35 22.78 -5.83
N ALA A 167 3.03 23.13 -7.08
CA ALA A 167 2.10 22.34 -7.87
C ALA A 167 2.54 20.88 -7.88
N PRO A 168 1.62 19.93 -7.77
CA PRO A 168 1.96 18.51 -7.84
C PRO A 168 2.57 18.25 -9.23
N ALA A 169 3.89 18.13 -9.28
CA ALA A 169 4.58 17.65 -10.46
C ALA A 169 4.41 16.13 -10.48
N TRP A 170 3.48 15.66 -11.28
CA TRP A 170 3.31 14.25 -11.53
C TRP A 170 4.56 13.70 -12.20
N GLY A 171 5.13 12.68 -11.60
CA GLY A 171 6.43 12.22 -11.95
C GLY A 171 6.50 11.60 -13.33
N ARG A 172 7.70 11.62 -13.89
CA ARG A 172 8.01 10.89 -15.10
C ARG A 172 7.69 9.42 -14.91
N ARG A 173 6.91 8.87 -15.83
CA ARG A 173 6.72 7.44 -15.96
C ARG A 173 8.05 6.81 -16.34
N ILE A 174 8.69 6.15 -15.40
CA ILE A 174 9.80 5.25 -15.68
C ILE A 174 9.24 3.84 -15.52
N GLY A 175 8.77 3.26 -16.63
CA GLY A 175 8.09 1.96 -16.59
C GLY A 175 6.72 2.04 -15.89
N HIS A 176 6.52 1.21 -14.86
CA HIS A 176 5.29 1.15 -14.06
C HIS A 176 5.38 1.92 -12.73
N VAL A 177 6.31 2.83 -12.59
CA VAL A 177 6.63 3.47 -11.33
C VAL A 177 6.25 4.92 -11.28
N VAL A 178 5.72 5.35 -10.15
CA VAL A 178 5.56 6.76 -9.80
C VAL A 178 6.74 7.21 -8.96
N ARG A 179 7.60 8.04 -9.55
CA ARG A 179 8.55 8.85 -8.83
C ARG A 179 8.06 10.29 -8.88
N LEU A 180 7.76 10.87 -7.73
CA LEU A 180 7.40 12.27 -7.62
C LEU A 180 8.69 13.09 -7.41
N PRO A 181 9.14 13.88 -8.41
CA PRO A 181 10.35 14.69 -8.26
C PRO A 181 10.19 15.69 -7.11
N GLN A 182 11.30 16.03 -6.46
CA GLN A 182 11.30 17.07 -5.43
C GLN A 182 10.81 18.41 -6.01
N ALA A 183 9.93 19.09 -5.28
CA ALA A 183 9.35 20.37 -5.66
C ALA A 183 9.19 21.27 -4.45
N GLY A 184 9.18 22.57 -4.66
CA GLY A 184 9.14 23.56 -3.59
C GLY A 184 10.51 23.83 -2.94
N ARG A 185 10.67 25.01 -2.38
CA ARG A 185 11.87 25.40 -1.65
C ARG A 185 11.76 24.96 -0.20
N ARG A 186 12.79 24.34 0.36
CA ARG A 186 12.84 23.94 1.78
C ARG A 186 12.80 25.18 2.67
N LEU A 187 12.00 25.13 3.73
CA LEU A 187 11.84 26.19 4.72
C LEU A 187 12.58 25.82 6.01
N ASP A 188 13.06 26.86 6.73
CA ASP A 188 13.58 26.68 8.08
C ASP A 188 12.41 26.58 9.07
N LYS A 189 12.33 25.48 9.76
CA LYS A 189 11.29 25.22 10.77
C LYS A 189 11.30 26.22 11.95
N ARG A 190 12.38 26.98 12.12
CA ARG A 190 12.50 28.03 13.16
C ARG A 190 11.85 29.34 12.74
N ARG A 191 11.37 29.45 11.49
CA ARG A 191 10.85 30.68 10.91
C ARG A 191 9.77 30.39 9.85
N LEU A 192 8.75 29.65 10.24
CA LEU A 192 7.64 29.36 9.32
C LEU A 192 6.66 30.54 9.29
N ALA A 193 6.24 30.90 8.08
CA ALA A 193 5.23 31.92 7.84
C ALA A 193 4.41 31.60 6.59
N GLY A 194 3.15 32.05 6.57
CA GLY A 194 2.29 31.93 5.40
C GLY A 194 1.78 30.50 5.18
N ILE A 195 1.78 30.07 3.93
CA ILE A 195 1.31 28.72 3.54
C ILE A 195 2.49 27.76 3.43
N VAL A 196 2.43 26.66 4.15
CA VAL A 196 3.52 25.69 4.30
C VAL A 196 3.08 24.31 3.82
N ASP A 197 3.85 23.68 2.92
CA ASP A 197 3.72 22.28 2.54
C ASP A 197 4.54 21.43 3.53
N VAL A 198 3.85 20.80 4.48
CA VAL A 198 4.46 19.91 5.46
C VAL A 198 4.49 18.50 4.91
N ARG A 199 5.68 17.92 4.85
CA ARG A 199 5.90 16.58 4.32
C ARG A 199 6.51 15.67 5.35
N VAL A 200 5.98 14.47 5.42
CA VAL A 200 6.43 13.42 6.32
C VAL A 200 6.93 12.25 5.52
N ARG A 201 8.16 11.81 5.76
CA ARG A 201 8.64 10.53 5.30
C ARG A 201 8.32 9.49 6.36
N ALA A 202 7.55 8.50 5.95
CA ALA A 202 7.21 7.36 6.81
C ALA A 202 7.11 6.09 5.97
N ASP A 203 7.61 5.00 6.51
CA ASP A 203 7.56 3.69 5.91
C ASP A 203 7.23 2.62 6.95
N ASP A 204 6.98 1.41 6.45
CA ASP A 204 6.58 0.26 7.23
C ASP A 204 7.40 -0.95 6.77
N PRO A 205 8.50 -1.27 7.47
CA PRO A 205 9.28 -2.46 7.20
C PRO A 205 8.47 -3.70 7.46
N GLN A 206 8.52 -4.67 6.56
CA GLN A 206 7.83 -5.94 6.73
C GLN A 206 8.70 -6.91 7.55
N SER A 207 8.10 -7.58 8.55
CA SER A 207 8.77 -8.65 9.27
C SER A 207 8.50 -10.00 8.62
N PHE A 208 9.53 -10.63 8.06
CA PHE A 208 9.46 -12.00 7.53
C PHE A 208 10.45 -12.91 8.20
N LEU A 209 10.00 -14.13 8.43
CA LEU A 209 10.86 -15.21 8.89
C LEU A 209 11.33 -16.05 7.67
N GLY A 210 12.61 -15.96 7.39
CA GLY A 210 13.42 -17.04 6.85
C GLY A 210 13.62 -17.09 5.34
N TRP A 211 12.63 -17.39 4.54
CA TRP A 211 12.84 -17.88 3.17
C TRP A 211 12.98 -16.82 2.06
N PHE A 212 12.78 -15.54 2.38
CA PHE A 212 13.00 -14.42 1.44
C PHE A 212 14.31 -13.66 1.66
N ARG A 213 15.23 -14.19 2.46
CA ARG A 213 16.51 -13.49 2.75
C ARG A 213 17.31 -13.17 1.50
N ASP A 214 17.21 -14.01 0.48
CA ASP A 214 17.97 -13.88 -0.77
C ASP A 214 17.26 -12.97 -1.80
N LEU A 215 16.04 -12.50 -1.51
CA LEU A 215 15.24 -11.66 -2.38
C LEU A 215 14.74 -10.40 -1.65
N PRO A 216 15.66 -9.55 -1.16
CA PRO A 216 15.30 -8.39 -0.30
C PRO A 216 14.35 -7.39 -0.96
N TRP A 217 14.27 -7.38 -2.28
CA TRP A 217 13.34 -6.56 -3.04
C TRP A 217 11.88 -7.00 -2.93
N LEU A 218 11.61 -8.25 -2.54
CA LEU A 218 10.26 -8.72 -2.27
C LEU A 218 9.72 -8.22 -0.92
N ALA A 219 10.61 -7.83 -0.03
CA ALA A 219 10.32 -7.34 1.31
C ALA A 219 10.67 -5.85 1.48
N ALA A 220 10.57 -5.07 0.40
CA ALA A 220 10.80 -3.63 0.48
C ALA A 220 9.81 -2.99 1.44
N PRO A 221 10.18 -1.91 2.16
CA PRO A 221 9.26 -1.19 3.02
C PRO A 221 8.03 -0.71 2.25
N HIS A 222 6.89 -0.71 2.93
CA HIS A 222 5.64 -0.16 2.44
C HIS A 222 5.36 1.21 3.05
N HIS A 223 4.27 1.83 2.62
CA HIS A 223 3.70 2.94 3.37
C HIS A 223 2.97 2.42 4.62
N PRO A 224 2.91 3.21 5.72
CA PRO A 224 2.13 2.86 6.89
C PRO A 224 0.64 2.65 6.56
N PHE A 225 -0.03 1.77 7.31
CA PHE A 225 -1.47 1.56 7.18
C PHE A 225 -2.28 2.82 7.52
N ARG A 226 -1.80 3.61 8.50
CA ARG A 226 -2.45 4.83 8.95
C ARG A 226 -1.43 5.88 9.35
N LEU A 227 -1.72 7.15 9.05
CA LEU A 227 -0.95 8.31 9.48
C LEU A 227 -1.89 9.39 10.02
N ALA A 228 -1.56 9.95 11.18
CA ALA A 228 -2.29 11.05 11.79
C ALA A 228 -1.34 12.12 12.34
N VAL A 229 -1.83 13.35 12.41
CA VAL A 229 -1.09 14.50 12.93
C VAL A 229 -1.84 15.17 14.07
N THR A 230 -1.07 15.74 14.99
CA THR A 230 -1.54 16.66 16.03
C THR A 230 -0.60 17.84 16.11
N VAL A 231 -1.13 19.05 16.14
CA VAL A 231 -0.39 20.30 16.31
C VAL A 231 -0.73 20.90 17.68
N VAL A 232 0.27 21.15 18.50
CA VAL A 232 0.12 21.69 19.86
C VAL A 232 0.88 23.00 19.96
N HIS A 233 0.24 24.06 20.47
CA HIS A 233 0.90 25.30 20.84
C HIS A 233 1.69 25.10 22.13
N LEU A 234 3.03 25.25 22.10
CA LEU A 234 3.87 24.88 23.25
C LEU A 234 3.78 25.86 24.44
N GLY A 235 3.33 27.09 24.21
CA GLY A 235 3.15 28.06 25.29
C GLY A 235 1.88 27.83 26.10
N THR A 236 0.81 27.34 25.48
CA THR A 236 -0.50 27.14 26.14
C THR A 236 -0.85 25.67 26.36
N GLY A 237 -0.19 24.76 25.66
CA GLY A 237 -0.57 23.33 25.64
C GLY A 237 -1.81 23.02 24.79
N GLU A 238 -2.39 24.00 24.14
CA GLU A 238 -3.59 23.87 23.31
C GLU A 238 -3.32 23.03 22.06
N ILE A 239 -4.23 22.10 21.75
CA ILE A 239 -4.24 21.38 20.49
C ILE A 239 -4.96 22.25 19.45
N VAL A 240 -4.21 22.84 18.53
CA VAL A 240 -4.74 23.74 17.50
C VAL A 240 -5.18 23.01 16.24
N ASP A 241 -4.72 21.76 16.04
CA ASP A 241 -5.14 20.90 14.94
C ASP A 241 -4.92 19.42 15.31
N ARG A 242 -5.86 18.55 14.86
CA ARG A 242 -5.76 17.11 14.96
C ARG A 242 -6.58 16.44 13.87
N HIS A 243 -5.95 15.69 12.99
CA HIS A 243 -6.66 14.95 11.95
C HIS A 243 -5.92 13.68 11.51
N GLU A 244 -6.67 12.79 10.88
CA GLU A 244 -6.12 11.66 10.16
C GLU A 244 -5.75 12.10 8.75
N VAL A 245 -4.49 11.87 8.37
CA VAL A 245 -3.95 12.26 7.08
C VAL A 245 -4.21 11.19 6.03
N PHE A 246 -4.01 9.92 6.42
CA PHE A 246 -4.04 8.79 5.53
C PHE A 246 -4.48 7.54 6.27
N ARG A 247 -5.32 6.73 5.61
CA ARG A 247 -5.70 5.40 6.08
C ARG A 247 -5.92 4.49 4.87
N SER A 248 -5.27 3.33 4.88
CA SER A 248 -5.31 2.36 3.79
C SER A 248 -6.25 1.18 4.04
N ASP A 249 -7.41 1.43 4.67
CA ASP A 249 -8.43 0.41 4.88
C ASP A 249 -9.38 0.25 3.67
N ARG A 250 -9.65 1.32 2.94
CA ARG A 250 -10.56 1.38 1.78
C ARG A 250 -10.01 2.26 0.67
N TYR A 251 -10.48 2.02 -0.56
CA TYR A 251 -10.02 2.74 -1.74
C TYR A 251 -10.41 4.23 -1.72
N LEU A 252 -9.43 5.05 -2.02
CA LEU A 252 -9.58 6.50 -2.14
C LEU A 252 -9.75 6.87 -3.62
N ARG A 253 -10.79 7.64 -3.94
CA ARG A 253 -11.07 8.08 -5.32
C ARG A 253 -10.25 9.28 -5.77
N LEU A 254 -9.59 9.94 -4.83
CA LEU A 254 -8.78 11.12 -5.11
C LEU A 254 -7.49 10.73 -5.84
N PRO A 255 -6.90 11.65 -6.63
CA PRO A 255 -5.57 11.40 -7.20
C PRO A 255 -4.55 11.12 -6.09
N ALA A 256 -3.69 10.13 -6.30
CA ALA A 256 -2.71 9.70 -5.29
C ALA A 256 -1.79 10.84 -4.79
N GLY A 257 -1.52 11.85 -5.62
CA GLY A 257 -0.74 13.02 -5.21
C GLY A 257 -1.43 13.99 -4.25
N GLN A 258 -2.65 13.75 -3.87
CA GLN A 258 -3.23 14.49 -2.74
C GLN A 258 -2.66 14.02 -1.40
N HIS A 259 -2.30 12.74 -1.29
CA HIS A 259 -1.69 12.19 -0.09
C HIS A 259 -0.18 12.04 -0.23
N TYR A 260 0.30 11.57 -1.40
CA TYR A 260 1.72 11.40 -1.61
C TYR A 260 2.39 12.71 -2.06
N ALA A 261 3.48 13.05 -1.38
CA ALA A 261 4.25 14.26 -1.64
C ALA A 261 5.43 14.01 -2.59
N PRO A 262 5.98 15.08 -3.21
CA PRO A 262 7.24 15.02 -3.93
C PRO A 262 8.36 14.36 -3.12
N GLY A 263 9.14 13.49 -3.76
CA GLY A 263 10.16 12.67 -3.15
C GLY A 263 9.73 11.22 -2.92
N THR A 264 8.46 10.90 -3.08
CA THR A 264 7.98 9.52 -3.06
C THR A 264 8.61 8.73 -4.21
N ASP A 265 9.16 7.57 -3.88
CA ASP A 265 9.73 6.60 -4.82
C ASP A 265 9.29 5.20 -4.39
N GLN A 266 8.29 4.73 -5.07
CA GLN A 266 7.62 3.49 -4.74
C GLN A 266 8.54 2.27 -4.92
N ASN A 267 8.30 1.23 -4.14
CA ASN A 267 9.10 0.00 -4.11
C ASN A 267 8.96 -0.94 -5.32
N MET A 268 8.34 -0.53 -6.42
CA MET A 268 8.11 -1.44 -7.55
C MET A 268 9.40 -1.85 -8.26
N PRO A 269 9.55 -3.15 -8.56
CA PRO A 269 10.75 -3.72 -9.20
C PRO A 269 11.10 -3.12 -10.56
N ALA A 270 10.12 -2.55 -11.27
CA ALA A 270 10.31 -1.93 -12.59
C ALA A 270 11.25 -0.72 -12.60
N ASN A 271 11.63 -0.17 -11.43
CA ASN A 271 12.60 0.92 -11.27
C ASN A 271 14.07 0.52 -11.50
N GLY A 272 14.33 -0.62 -12.07
CA GLY A 272 15.69 -1.11 -12.23
C GLY A 272 16.19 -1.93 -11.03
N CYS A 273 15.44 -2.02 -9.96
CA CYS A 273 15.74 -2.94 -8.86
C CYS A 273 15.92 -4.39 -9.35
N LEU A 274 15.13 -4.80 -10.33
CA LEU A 274 15.28 -6.13 -10.96
C LEU A 274 16.55 -6.24 -11.83
N ARG A 275 17.05 -5.15 -12.39
CA ARG A 275 18.27 -5.18 -13.24
C ARG A 275 19.55 -5.21 -12.44
N HIS A 276 19.49 -4.84 -11.17
CA HIS A 276 20.66 -4.71 -10.29
C HIS A 276 20.51 -5.50 -8.98
N HIS A 277 19.78 -6.60 -9.01
CA HIS A 277 19.33 -7.33 -7.83
C HIS A 277 20.40 -7.95 -6.93
N ARG A 278 21.65 -7.78 -7.20
CA ARG A 278 22.70 -8.29 -6.30
C ARG A 278 23.10 -7.29 -5.20
N THR A 279 22.76 -6.01 -5.32
CA THR A 279 23.25 -4.99 -4.37
C THR A 279 22.31 -3.83 -4.08
N ALA A 280 21.25 -3.58 -4.86
CA ALA A 280 20.40 -2.43 -4.68
C ALA A 280 19.18 -2.77 -3.83
N ARG A 281 19.00 -2.08 -2.71
CA ARG A 281 17.73 -2.03 -2.00
C ARG A 281 16.73 -1.33 -2.90
N CYS A 282 15.57 -1.95 -3.17
CA CYS A 282 14.48 -1.26 -3.82
C CYS A 282 14.02 -0.12 -2.93
N PRO A 283 13.91 1.11 -3.45
CA PRO A 283 13.41 2.19 -2.64
C PRO A 283 11.96 1.92 -2.29
N GLY A 284 11.63 2.00 -1.01
CA GLY A 284 10.29 2.09 -0.48
C GLY A 284 10.23 3.42 0.24
N ILE A 285 10.27 4.53 -0.52
CA ILE A 285 10.33 5.88 0.04
C ILE A 285 8.96 6.52 -0.13
N TYR A 286 8.28 6.75 0.98
CA TYR A 286 6.94 7.35 0.96
C TYR A 286 6.96 8.68 1.71
N TRP A 287 6.70 9.74 0.96
CA TRP A 287 6.46 11.07 1.50
C TRP A 287 4.97 11.37 1.46
N PHE A 288 4.42 11.80 2.57
CA PHE A 288 3.03 12.18 2.72
C PHE A 288 2.88 13.69 2.85
N ARG A 289 1.83 14.25 2.26
CA ARG A 289 1.36 15.59 2.57
C ARG A 289 0.53 15.52 3.84
N VAL A 290 0.93 16.27 4.85
CA VAL A 290 0.28 16.21 6.16
C VAL A 290 -1.00 17.05 6.18
N PHE A 291 -1.02 18.12 5.43
CA PHE A 291 -2.18 18.96 5.22
C PHE A 291 -2.51 18.93 3.71
N PRO A 292 -3.50 18.13 3.29
CA PRO A 292 -3.71 17.87 1.86
C PRO A 292 -4.11 19.13 1.07
N GLU A 293 -5.06 19.91 1.56
CA GLU A 293 -5.45 21.19 0.93
C GLU A 293 -6.18 22.10 1.95
N PRO A 294 -5.89 23.37 1.97
CA PRO A 294 -4.95 24.14 1.14
C PRO A 294 -3.51 24.22 1.72
N TYR A 295 -2.95 23.15 2.24
CA TYR A 295 -1.71 23.12 3.02
C TYR A 295 -1.91 23.69 4.45
N TRP A 296 -0.83 23.77 5.21
CA TRP A 296 -0.85 24.40 6.54
C TRP A 296 -0.80 25.92 6.42
N ASP A 297 -1.93 26.59 6.63
CA ASP A 297 -1.99 28.05 6.64
C ASP A 297 -1.62 28.57 8.04
N THR A 298 -0.34 28.90 8.24
CA THR A 298 0.15 29.39 9.52
C THR A 298 -0.38 30.76 9.87
N ARG A 299 -0.87 31.56 8.91
CA ARG A 299 -1.45 32.92 9.15
C ARG A 299 -2.67 32.89 10.07
N ARG A 300 -3.31 31.71 10.19
CA ARG A 300 -4.44 31.49 11.10
C ARG A 300 -4.01 31.21 12.54
N LEU A 301 -2.71 31.12 12.79
CA LEU A 301 -2.16 30.81 14.09
C LEU A 301 -1.43 32.01 14.68
N ALA A 302 -1.43 32.13 16.00
CA ALA A 302 -0.61 33.13 16.71
C ALA A 302 0.89 32.86 16.49
N ASN A 303 1.69 33.89 16.49
CA ASN A 303 3.14 33.72 16.52
C ASN A 303 3.55 32.97 17.79
N GLY A 304 4.45 32.02 17.67
CA GLY A 304 4.84 31.18 18.80
C GLY A 304 5.52 29.88 18.41
N ARG A 305 5.76 29.07 19.42
CA ARG A 305 6.34 27.71 19.24
C ARG A 305 5.23 26.66 19.22
N TYR A 306 5.32 25.75 18.27
CA TYR A 306 4.38 24.65 18.09
C TYR A 306 5.11 23.34 18.00
N ARG A 307 4.46 22.26 18.42
CA ARG A 307 4.89 20.89 18.22
C ARG A 307 3.98 20.21 17.22
N LEU A 308 4.54 19.79 16.12
CA LEU A 308 3.90 18.87 15.19
C LEU A 308 4.25 17.44 15.61
N ARG A 309 3.25 16.67 16.02
CA ARG A 309 3.37 15.24 16.35
C ARG A 309 2.76 14.42 15.25
N VAL A 310 3.57 13.58 14.61
CA VAL A 310 3.13 12.59 13.64
C VAL A 310 3.11 11.23 14.31
N ARG A 311 2.02 10.49 14.11
CA ARG A 311 1.89 9.10 14.54
C ARG A 311 1.53 8.23 13.35
N VAL A 312 2.13 7.06 13.24
CA VAL A 312 1.87 6.05 12.22
C VAL A 312 1.52 4.72 12.86
N TRP A 313 0.78 3.91 12.12
CA TRP A 313 0.38 2.54 12.48
C TRP A 313 0.56 1.65 11.26
N ASP A 314 0.96 0.41 11.47
CA ASP A 314 0.82 -0.65 10.48
C ASP A 314 -0.55 -1.34 10.57
N ALA A 315 -0.79 -2.32 9.70
CA ALA A 315 -2.02 -3.12 9.71
C ALA A 315 -2.10 -4.10 10.89
N ALA A 316 -0.97 -4.47 11.48
CA ALA A 316 -0.89 -5.34 12.65
C ALA A 316 -1.10 -4.59 13.98
N GLY A 317 -1.14 -3.25 13.95
CA GLY A 317 -1.39 -2.39 15.12
C GLY A 317 -0.11 -1.88 15.80
N ASN A 318 1.09 -2.17 15.26
CA ASN A 318 2.31 -1.54 15.76
C ASN A 318 2.31 -0.05 15.46
N THR A 319 2.97 0.75 16.29
CA THR A 319 2.94 2.20 16.16
C THR A 319 4.30 2.84 16.34
N ALA A 320 4.50 3.97 15.65
CA ALA A 320 5.60 4.87 15.91
C ALA A 320 5.12 6.33 15.91
N LYS A 321 5.94 7.21 16.49
CA LYS A 321 5.67 8.66 16.51
C LYS A 321 6.95 9.45 16.36
N ARG A 322 6.82 10.64 15.78
CA ARG A 322 7.89 11.64 15.72
C ARG A 322 7.35 13.02 15.98
N ASP A 323 8.04 13.79 16.79
CA ASP A 323 7.74 15.19 17.09
C ASP A 323 8.69 16.11 16.32
N SER A 324 8.19 17.24 15.87
CA SER A 324 8.98 18.34 15.32
C SER A 324 8.52 19.66 15.89
N ASP A 325 9.40 20.32 16.64
CA ASP A 325 9.13 21.66 17.14
C ASP A 325 9.44 22.68 16.05
N VAL A 326 8.52 23.62 15.88
CA VAL A 326 8.59 24.70 14.89
C VAL A 326 8.27 26.05 15.53
N THR A 327 8.71 27.14 14.90
CA THR A 327 8.35 28.50 15.29
C THR A 327 7.62 29.18 14.16
N ILE A 328 6.41 29.68 14.44
CA ILE A 328 5.59 30.46 13.52
C ILE A 328 5.90 31.94 13.77
N ARG A 329 6.15 32.67 12.67
CA ARG A 329 6.43 34.11 12.63
C ARG A 329 5.78 34.71 11.39
N ASN A 330 4.48 34.93 11.46
CA ASN A 330 3.72 35.62 10.41
C ASN A 330 3.96 37.14 10.42
#